data_270e00cfd10a5ed393470b34872e38fd
#
_entry.id   270e00cfd10a5ed393470b34872e38fd
#
_cell.length_a   1.000
_cell.length_b   1.000
_cell.length_c   1.000
_cell.angle_alpha   90.00
_cell.angle_beta   90.00
_cell.angle_gamma   90.00
#
_symmetry.space_group_name_H-M   'P 1'
#
loop_
_entity.id
_entity.type
_entity.pdbx_description
1 polymer ?
#
loop_
_entity_poly.entity_id
_entity_poly.type
_entity_poly.pdbx_seq_one_letter_code
_entity_poly.pdbx_strand_id
1 'polypeptide(L)'
;MVQPDGSQIVAGVERIVGTIDGRSGSFVLTCYGYGDRPGAGRGFWTVVPGSGTGELAGLRGRGAFTVALGPDGTWRAEDSFTHWFDK
;
A
#
# COMPACT_ATOMS: atom_id res chain seq x y z
N MET A 1 -1.98 10.71 11.33
CA MET A 1 -2.34 11.27 12.65
C MET A 1 -1.68 10.47 13.75
N VAL A 2 -1.01 11.15 14.66
CA VAL A 2 -0.33 10.51 15.80
C VAL A 2 -1.16 10.78 17.05
N GLN A 3 -1.45 9.74 17.80
CA GLN A 3 -2.20 9.83 19.05
C GLN A 3 -1.26 10.08 20.23
N PRO A 4 -1.78 10.61 21.36
CA PRO A 4 -0.91 10.87 22.53
C PRO A 4 -0.23 9.64 23.12
N ASP A 5 -0.74 8.46 22.90
CA ASP A 5 -0.13 7.20 23.37
C ASP A 5 0.94 6.66 22.43
N GLY A 6 1.26 7.39 21.35
CA GLY A 6 2.22 6.97 20.34
C GLY A 6 1.64 6.14 19.21
N SER A 7 0.36 5.78 19.28
CA SER A 7 -0.30 5.13 18.14
C SER A 7 -0.54 6.13 17.03
N GLN A 8 -0.66 5.64 15.80
CA GLN A 8 -0.92 6.51 14.66
C GLN A 8 -1.78 5.79 13.62
N ILE A 9 -2.55 6.60 12.91
CA ILE A 9 -3.38 6.14 11.80
C ILE A 9 -2.97 6.94 10.57
N VAL A 10 -2.73 6.24 9.48
CA VAL A 10 -2.40 6.85 8.18
C VAL A 10 -3.41 6.34 7.16
N ALA A 11 -3.97 7.27 6.41
CA ALA A 11 -4.87 6.93 5.31
C ALA A 11 -4.57 7.87 4.16
N GLY A 12 -4.63 7.37 2.94
CA GLY A 12 -4.35 8.19 1.78
C GLY A 12 -4.70 7.54 0.46
N VAL A 13 -4.49 8.32 -0.58
CA VAL A 13 -4.71 7.92 -1.96
C VAL A 13 -3.43 8.24 -2.72
N GLU A 14 -2.94 7.29 -3.52
CA GLU A 14 -1.71 7.47 -4.26
C GLU A 14 -1.89 7.00 -5.70
N ARG A 15 -1.42 7.82 -6.63
CA ARG A 15 -1.38 7.45 -8.04
C ARG A 15 -0.03 6.82 -8.36
N ILE A 16 -0.08 5.65 -8.94
CA ILE A 16 1.12 4.89 -9.32
C ILE A 16 1.21 4.87 -10.84
N VAL A 17 2.38 5.18 -11.35
CA VAL A 17 2.71 5.05 -12.78
C VAL A 17 3.82 4.03 -12.89
N GLY A 18 3.60 3.00 -13.70
CA GLY A 18 4.62 1.96 -13.82
C GLY A 18 4.16 0.77 -14.63
N THR A 19 4.82 -0.34 -14.39
CA THR A 19 4.61 -1.59 -15.15
C THR A 19 4.33 -2.73 -14.19
N ILE A 20 3.29 -3.51 -14.50
CA ILE A 20 2.93 -4.73 -13.78
C ILE A 20 2.77 -5.85 -14.80
N ASP A 21 3.50 -6.95 -14.65
CA ASP A 21 3.47 -8.09 -15.56
C ASP A 21 3.70 -7.69 -17.02
N GLY A 22 4.63 -6.75 -17.25
CA GLY A 22 4.93 -6.26 -18.59
C GLY A 22 3.91 -5.30 -19.17
N ARG A 23 2.88 -4.94 -18.42
CA ARG A 23 1.84 -4.00 -18.84
C ARG A 23 2.09 -2.64 -18.22
N SER A 24 2.14 -1.61 -19.03
CA SER A 24 2.45 -0.26 -18.59
C SER A 24 1.20 0.60 -18.51
N GLY A 25 1.16 1.48 -17.53
CA GLY A 25 0.05 2.41 -17.35
C GLY A 25 0.09 3.04 -15.98
N SER A 26 -1.07 3.43 -15.49
CA SER A 26 -1.22 4.00 -14.16
C SER A 26 -2.45 3.44 -13.48
N PHE A 27 -2.46 3.58 -12.15
CA PHE A 27 -3.62 3.19 -11.35
C PHE A 27 -3.58 3.96 -10.04
N VAL A 28 -4.66 3.87 -9.26
CA VAL A 28 -4.77 4.54 -7.97
C VAL A 28 -4.87 3.50 -6.87
N LEU A 29 -4.08 3.69 -5.83
CA LEU A 29 -4.16 2.91 -4.60
C LEU A 29 -4.82 3.73 -3.51
N THR A 30 -5.67 3.09 -2.72
CA THR A 30 -6.00 3.58 -1.38
C THR A 30 -5.12 2.86 -0.38
N CYS A 31 -4.67 3.59 0.62
CA CYS A 31 -3.76 3.08 1.64
C CYS A 31 -4.34 3.38 3.03
N TYR A 32 -4.29 2.40 3.90
CA TYR A 32 -4.68 2.56 5.30
C TYR A 32 -3.62 1.88 6.16
N GLY A 33 -3.08 2.62 7.12
CA GLY A 33 -2.06 2.10 8.02
C GLY A 33 -2.38 2.40 9.47
N TYR A 34 -1.95 1.51 10.35
CA TYR A 34 -2.15 1.62 11.78
C TYR A 34 -0.88 1.19 12.51
N GLY A 35 -0.45 2.02 13.47
CA GLY A 35 0.63 1.71 14.38
C GLY A 35 0.14 1.84 15.81
N ASP A 36 0.24 0.77 16.59
CA ASP A 36 -0.22 0.75 17.99
C ASP A 36 0.87 1.20 18.98
N ARG A 37 2.09 1.39 18.48
CA ARG A 37 3.22 1.86 19.28
C ARG A 37 4.27 2.49 18.35
N PRO A 38 5.16 3.36 18.89
CA PRO A 38 6.28 3.87 18.10
C PRO A 38 7.16 2.73 17.57
N GLY A 39 7.59 2.85 16.33
CA GLY A 39 8.51 1.90 15.72
C GLY A 39 7.87 0.65 15.15
N ALA A 40 6.54 0.53 15.13
CA ALA A 40 5.87 -0.62 14.54
C ALA A 40 4.54 -0.19 13.92
N GLY A 41 4.17 -0.82 12.80
CA GLY A 41 2.92 -0.54 12.14
C GLY A 41 2.57 -1.59 11.10
N ARG A 42 1.33 -1.55 10.67
CA ARG A 42 0.82 -2.41 9.59
C ARG A 42 -0.25 -1.67 8.83
N GLY A 43 -0.49 -2.10 7.62
CA GLY A 43 -1.52 -1.47 6.81
C GLY A 43 -1.91 -2.31 5.62
N PHE A 44 -2.83 -1.75 4.87
CA PHE A 44 -3.40 -2.38 3.69
C PHE A 44 -3.45 -1.38 2.56
N TRP A 45 -3.38 -1.90 1.34
CA TRP A 45 -3.60 -1.09 0.14
C TRP A 45 -4.54 -1.84 -0.80
N THR A 46 -5.31 -1.05 -1.54
CA THR A 46 -6.28 -1.59 -2.49
C THR A 46 -6.24 -0.77 -3.76
N VAL A 47 -6.19 -1.42 -4.90
CA VAL A 47 -6.33 -0.76 -6.19
C VAL A 47 -7.78 -0.32 -6.35
N VAL A 48 -7.99 0.96 -6.64
CA VAL A 48 -9.34 1.49 -6.89
C VAL A 48 -9.87 0.90 -8.18
N PRO A 49 -11.02 0.21 -8.15
CA PRO A 49 -11.60 -0.36 -9.36
C PRO A 49 -11.85 0.70 -10.43
N GLY A 50 -11.47 0.41 -11.67
CA GLY A 50 -11.65 1.34 -12.78
C GLY A 50 -10.59 2.43 -12.89
N SER A 51 -9.59 2.45 -12.01
CA SER A 51 -8.54 3.47 -12.04
C SER A 51 -7.39 3.13 -12.99
N GLY A 52 -7.28 1.90 -13.46
CA GLY A 52 -6.22 1.50 -14.37
C GLY A 52 -6.32 2.16 -15.72
N THR A 53 -5.18 2.61 -16.25
CA THR A 53 -5.10 3.25 -17.57
C THR A 53 -4.09 2.50 -18.44
N GLY A 54 -4.16 2.74 -19.74
CA GLY A 54 -3.27 2.09 -20.70
C GLY A 54 -3.41 0.58 -20.64
N GLU A 55 -2.30 -0.12 -20.59
CA GLU A 55 -2.31 -1.58 -20.50
C GLU A 55 -2.74 -2.10 -19.12
N LEU A 56 -2.88 -1.22 -18.13
CA LEU A 56 -3.35 -1.56 -16.79
C LEU A 56 -4.86 -1.36 -16.62
N ALA A 57 -5.58 -1.09 -17.69
CA ALA A 57 -7.04 -1.05 -17.65
C ALA A 57 -7.58 -2.39 -17.13
N GLY A 58 -8.53 -2.34 -16.19
CA GLY A 58 -9.11 -3.52 -15.57
C GLY A 58 -8.30 -4.05 -14.38
N LEU A 59 -7.20 -3.40 -14.01
CA LEU A 59 -6.39 -3.85 -12.87
C LEU A 59 -7.19 -3.80 -11.58
N ARG A 60 -7.13 -4.89 -10.84
CA ARG A 60 -7.65 -5.04 -9.49
C ARG A 60 -6.53 -5.56 -8.60
N GLY A 61 -6.57 -5.23 -7.33
CA GLY A 61 -5.55 -5.76 -6.44
C GLY A 61 -5.72 -5.28 -5.03
N ARG A 62 -5.03 -5.99 -4.13
CA ARG A 62 -4.96 -5.65 -2.72
C ARG A 62 -3.67 -6.20 -2.14
N GLY A 63 -3.21 -5.56 -1.08
CA GLY A 63 -2.02 -6.01 -0.39
C GLY A 63 -2.02 -5.58 1.05
N ALA A 64 -1.00 -6.03 1.75
CA ALA A 64 -0.77 -5.68 3.15
C ALA A 64 0.71 -5.42 3.36
N PHE A 65 1.02 -4.61 4.35
CA PHE A 65 2.40 -4.35 4.72
C PHE A 65 2.54 -4.29 6.24
N THR A 66 3.74 -4.62 6.71
CA THR A 66 4.15 -4.41 8.09
C THR A 66 5.47 -3.67 8.10
N VAL A 67 5.65 -2.80 9.07
CA VAL A 67 6.91 -2.10 9.28
C VAL A 67 7.30 -2.23 10.74
N ALA A 68 8.59 -2.32 11.00
CA ALA A 68 9.12 -2.40 12.36
C ALA A 68 10.50 -1.76 12.43
N LEU A 69 10.75 -1.05 13.52
CA LEU A 69 12.07 -0.51 13.83
C LEU A 69 12.86 -1.57 14.59
N GLY A 70 13.99 -1.99 14.04
CA GLY A 70 14.87 -2.95 14.68
C GLY A 70 15.70 -2.35 15.82
N PRO A 71 16.34 -3.19 16.64
CA PRO A 71 17.14 -2.70 17.77
C PRO A 71 18.39 -1.92 17.35
N ASP A 72 18.80 -2.05 16.10
CA ASP A 72 19.93 -1.31 15.52
C ASP A 72 19.52 0.02 14.88
N GLY A 73 18.26 0.42 15.01
CA GLY A 73 17.72 1.62 14.38
C GLY A 73 17.32 1.46 12.93
N THR A 74 17.41 0.26 12.38
CA THR A 74 17.04 -0.01 10.99
C THR A 74 15.56 -0.35 10.86
N TRP A 75 14.87 0.32 9.94
CA TRP A 75 13.49 -0.02 9.62
C TRP A 75 13.43 -1.25 8.71
N ARG A 76 12.52 -2.14 9.03
CA ARG A 76 12.22 -3.30 8.19
C ARG A 76 10.78 -3.25 7.76
N ALA A 77 10.54 -3.56 6.50
CA ALA A 77 9.21 -3.60 5.92
C ALA A 77 9.02 -4.91 5.18
N GLU A 78 7.86 -5.50 5.37
CA GLU A 78 7.42 -6.66 4.59
C GLU A 78 6.09 -6.32 3.97
N ASP A 79 5.92 -6.68 2.70
CA ASP A 79 4.68 -6.44 1.99
C ASP A 79 4.28 -7.63 1.15
N SER A 80 3.00 -7.69 0.84
CA SER A 80 2.44 -8.65 -0.08
C SER A 80 1.44 -7.94 -0.98
N PHE A 81 1.33 -8.38 -2.22
CA PHE A 81 0.42 -7.80 -3.18
C PHE A 81 -0.14 -8.90 -4.09
N THR A 82 -1.46 -8.97 -4.16
CA THR A 82 -2.16 -9.88 -5.07
C THR A 82 -2.94 -9.03 -6.07
N HIS A 83 -2.77 -9.31 -7.34
CA HIS A 83 -3.44 -8.55 -8.39
C HIS A 83 -4.06 -9.48 -9.43
N TRP A 84 -5.05 -8.95 -10.14
CA TRP A 84 -5.70 -9.62 -11.27
C TRP A 84 -6.29 -8.55 -12.18
N PHE A 85 -6.71 -8.97 -13.36
CA PHE A 85 -7.34 -8.07 -14.33
C PHE A 85 -8.78 -8.50 -14.57
N ASP A 86 -9.68 -7.53 -14.52
CA ASP A 86 -11.07 -7.76 -14.92
C ASP A 86 -11.11 -7.93 -16.45
N LYS A 87 -11.99 -8.81 -16.88
CA LYS A 87 -12.18 -9.06 -18.30
C LYS A 87 -13.30 -8.20 -18.87
#